data_f68c9093879d2e3fb434415fa1e335c8
#
_entry.id   f68c9093879d2e3fb434415fa1e335c8
#
_cell.length_a   1.000
_cell.length_b   1.000
_cell.length_c   1.000
_cell.angle_alpha   90.00
_cell.angle_beta   90.00
_cell.angle_gamma   90.00
#
_symmetry.space_group_name_H-M   'P 1'
#
loop_
_entity.id
_entity.type
_entity.pdbx_description
1 polymer ?
#
loop_
_entity_poly.entity_id
_entity_poly.type
_entity_poly.pdbx_seq_one_letter_code
_entity_poly.pdbx_strand_id
1 'polypeptide(L)'
;MPLEYLSEVKELVRTKISLAIENTNLIEESMSYSALSNSKMIRAGLIFASSEINASLTKNSTITLASSVELMHTYSLIHDDLPCMDDDNLRRGQPSNHVQYGEANAVLSGDALQALAYEIICDDEDMQSEEKVHAIKLLSNACGKTGMIYGQYLDILHENNLENINQDILEKIHNLKTGRLIECSIMLGQIGNDSSKRTQDLLKEFGKKIGLAFQITDDILDVT
;
A
#
# COMPACT_ATOMS: atom_id res chain seq x y z
N MET A 1 6.49 -19.72 -12.51
CA MET A 1 7.31 -19.38 -11.31
C MET A 1 7.03 -17.99 -10.75
N PRO A 2 7.48 -16.82 -11.24
CA PRO A 2 7.13 -15.54 -10.58
C PRO A 2 5.63 -15.23 -10.60
N LEU A 3 4.92 -15.57 -11.67
CA LEU A 3 3.47 -15.34 -11.79
C LEU A 3 2.64 -16.27 -10.89
N GLU A 4 3.04 -17.51 -10.73
CA GLU A 4 2.40 -18.48 -9.83
C GLU A 4 2.57 -18.06 -8.36
N TYR A 5 3.78 -17.59 -8.00
CA TYR A 5 4.06 -17.06 -6.67
C TYR A 5 3.15 -15.86 -6.33
N LEU A 6 3.07 -14.86 -7.21
CA LEU A 6 2.18 -13.71 -7.00
C LEU A 6 0.71 -14.11 -6.98
N SER A 7 0.31 -15.15 -7.73
CA SER A 7 -1.06 -15.66 -7.69
C SER A 7 -1.41 -16.27 -6.34
N GLU A 8 -0.51 -17.05 -5.74
CA GLU A 8 -0.68 -17.62 -4.40
C GLU A 8 -0.76 -16.52 -3.33
N VAL A 9 0.18 -15.57 -3.35
CA VAL A 9 0.19 -14.41 -2.44
C VAL A 9 -1.13 -13.65 -2.53
N LYS A 10 -1.59 -13.37 -3.75
CA LYS A 10 -2.84 -12.65 -4.00
C LYS A 10 -4.05 -13.37 -3.39
N GLU A 11 -4.13 -14.68 -3.55
CA GLU A 11 -5.24 -15.47 -2.99
C GLU A 11 -5.26 -15.42 -1.46
N LEU A 12 -4.10 -15.60 -0.82
CA LEU A 12 -3.96 -15.54 0.63
C LEU A 12 -4.35 -14.17 1.19
N VAL A 13 -3.87 -13.10 0.58
CA VAL A 13 -4.15 -11.71 0.99
C VAL A 13 -5.62 -11.37 0.78
N ARG A 14 -6.22 -11.72 -0.36
CA ARG A 14 -7.65 -11.50 -0.63
C ARG A 14 -8.53 -12.23 0.37
N THR A 15 -8.18 -13.46 0.72
CA THR A 15 -8.91 -14.24 1.72
C THR A 15 -8.86 -13.54 3.09
N LYS A 16 -7.69 -13.11 3.54
CA LYS A 16 -7.54 -12.39 4.82
C LYS A 16 -8.33 -11.08 4.83
N ILE A 17 -8.24 -10.27 3.77
CA ILE A 17 -8.98 -9.01 3.65
C ILE A 17 -10.50 -9.26 3.64
N SER A 18 -10.97 -10.25 2.87
CA SER A 18 -12.40 -10.59 2.82
C SER A 18 -12.95 -11.03 4.18
N LEU A 19 -12.17 -11.76 4.97
CA LEU A 19 -12.56 -12.16 6.33
C LEU A 19 -12.55 -10.97 7.29
N ALA A 20 -11.62 -10.02 7.13
CA ALA A 20 -11.52 -8.87 8.00
C ALA A 20 -12.60 -7.81 7.74
N ILE A 21 -13.11 -7.69 6.51
CA ILE A 21 -14.16 -6.71 6.16
C ILE A 21 -15.59 -7.24 6.50
N GLU A 22 -15.79 -8.57 6.53
CA GLU A 22 -17.07 -9.24 6.82
C GLU A 22 -18.24 -8.94 5.84
N ASN A 23 -18.35 -7.76 5.27
CA ASN A 23 -19.34 -7.35 4.27
C ASN A 23 -20.81 -7.38 4.76
N THR A 24 -21.06 -6.80 5.93
CA THR A 24 -22.36 -6.80 6.61
C THR A 24 -23.18 -5.51 6.42
N ASN A 25 -22.56 -4.45 5.92
CA ASN A 25 -23.18 -3.14 5.72
C ASN A 25 -22.61 -2.42 4.48
N LEU A 26 -23.23 -1.29 4.08
CA LEU A 26 -22.87 -0.56 2.86
C LEU A 26 -21.43 -0.03 2.86
N ILE A 27 -20.87 0.35 4.03
CA ILE A 27 -19.46 0.80 4.12
C ILE A 27 -18.54 -0.39 3.84
N GLU A 28 -18.80 -1.54 4.44
CA GLU A 28 -18.01 -2.76 4.21
C GLU A 28 -18.17 -3.29 2.76
N GLU A 29 -19.35 -3.17 2.14
CA GLU A 29 -19.54 -3.45 0.73
C GLU A 29 -18.65 -2.54 -0.14
N SER A 30 -18.64 -1.25 0.15
CA SER A 30 -17.80 -0.26 -0.52
C SER A 30 -16.30 -0.50 -0.31
N MET A 31 -15.87 -0.87 0.91
CA MET A 31 -14.50 -1.29 1.21
C MET A 31 -14.11 -2.53 0.39
N SER A 32 -14.95 -3.57 0.42
CA SER A 32 -14.74 -4.83 -0.30
C SER A 32 -14.64 -4.63 -1.80
N TYR A 33 -15.50 -3.78 -2.37
CA TYR A 33 -15.51 -3.45 -3.79
C TYR A 33 -14.12 -3.00 -4.27
N SER A 34 -13.46 -2.11 -3.55
CA SER A 34 -12.15 -1.60 -3.90
C SER A 34 -11.02 -2.55 -3.48
N ALA A 35 -11.04 -3.05 -2.24
CA ALA A 35 -9.95 -3.86 -1.70
C ALA A 35 -9.82 -5.24 -2.38
N LEU A 36 -10.93 -5.82 -2.82
CA LEU A 36 -10.96 -7.10 -3.53
C LEU A 36 -10.99 -6.95 -5.05
N SER A 37 -10.83 -5.74 -5.59
CA SER A 37 -10.73 -5.51 -7.04
C SER A 37 -9.47 -6.17 -7.63
N ASN A 38 -9.41 -6.26 -8.98
CA ASN A 38 -8.26 -6.89 -9.63
C ASN A 38 -6.99 -6.02 -9.48
N SER A 39 -6.01 -6.48 -8.72
CA SER A 39 -4.73 -5.81 -8.49
C SER A 39 -3.56 -6.75 -8.69
N LYS A 40 -2.37 -6.19 -8.97
CA LYS A 40 -1.13 -6.98 -9.08
C LYS A 40 -0.60 -7.42 -7.72
N MET A 41 -0.97 -6.74 -6.62
CA MET A 41 -0.51 -6.97 -5.24
C MET A 41 1.01 -7.09 -5.12
N ILE A 42 1.73 -6.20 -5.80
CA ILE A 42 3.21 -6.21 -5.80
C ILE A 42 3.76 -5.91 -4.41
N ARG A 43 3.14 -5.02 -3.65
CA ARG A 43 3.56 -4.68 -2.28
C ARG A 43 3.45 -5.88 -1.35
N ALA A 44 2.35 -6.62 -1.44
CA ALA A 44 2.19 -7.90 -0.75
C ALA A 44 3.28 -8.90 -1.15
N GLY A 45 3.54 -9.05 -2.46
CA GLY A 45 4.61 -9.91 -2.96
C GLY A 45 6.00 -9.56 -2.42
N LEU A 46 6.30 -8.26 -2.25
CA LEU A 46 7.56 -7.79 -1.67
C LEU A 46 7.69 -8.13 -0.17
N ILE A 47 6.59 -8.08 0.59
CA ILE A 47 6.58 -8.52 1.99
C ILE A 47 6.91 -10.00 2.08
N PHE A 48 6.23 -10.84 1.30
CA PHE A 48 6.47 -12.27 1.25
C PHE A 48 7.92 -12.59 0.85
N ALA A 49 8.41 -12.03 -0.26
CA ALA A 49 9.77 -12.25 -0.72
C ALA A 49 10.83 -11.79 0.30
N SER A 50 10.57 -10.68 1.00
CA SER A 50 11.45 -10.19 2.05
C SER A 50 11.43 -11.08 3.28
N SER A 51 10.27 -11.60 3.68
CA SER A 51 10.15 -12.48 4.85
C SER A 51 10.90 -13.81 4.66
N GLU A 52 11.06 -14.29 3.43
CA GLU A 52 11.82 -15.51 3.11
C GLU A 52 13.34 -15.35 3.31
N ILE A 53 13.86 -14.12 3.30
CA ILE A 53 15.31 -13.88 3.49
C ILE A 53 15.76 -14.29 4.90
N ASN A 54 14.83 -14.18 5.85
CA ASN A 54 15.17 -14.44 7.24
C ASN A 54 13.87 -14.75 8.02
N ALA A 55 13.46 -16.00 8.01
CA ALA A 55 12.16 -16.52 8.47
C ALA A 55 11.87 -16.28 9.96
N SER A 56 11.75 -15.02 10.39
CA SER A 56 11.32 -14.63 11.73
C SER A 56 9.80 -14.56 11.87
N LEU A 57 9.11 -14.18 10.79
CA LEU A 57 7.65 -14.08 10.76
C LEU A 57 7.01 -15.45 10.46
N THR A 58 5.90 -15.75 11.12
CA THR A 58 5.04 -16.85 10.70
C THR A 58 4.39 -16.54 9.34
N LYS A 59 3.90 -17.57 8.65
CA LYS A 59 3.12 -17.35 7.41
C LYS A 59 1.88 -16.49 7.67
N ASN A 60 1.20 -16.67 8.81
CA ASN A 60 0.02 -15.90 9.19
C ASN A 60 0.36 -14.42 9.39
N SER A 61 1.40 -14.10 10.15
CA SER A 61 1.86 -12.71 10.34
C SER A 61 2.32 -12.06 9.03
N THR A 62 2.96 -12.82 8.13
CA THR A 62 3.32 -12.34 6.79
C THR A 62 2.06 -11.97 5.99
N ILE A 63 1.00 -12.80 6.03
CA ILE A 63 -0.29 -12.53 5.39
C ILE A 63 -0.93 -11.28 6.02
N THR A 64 -0.92 -11.15 7.35
CA THR A 64 -1.46 -9.99 8.07
C THR A 64 -0.78 -8.69 7.63
N LEU A 65 0.55 -8.64 7.61
CA LEU A 65 1.30 -7.46 7.20
C LEU A 65 1.08 -7.12 5.72
N ALA A 66 1.03 -8.14 4.85
CA ALA A 66 0.75 -7.97 3.43
C ALA A 66 -0.67 -7.41 3.19
N SER A 67 -1.66 -7.93 3.92
CA SER A 67 -3.05 -7.43 3.87
C SER A 67 -3.15 -5.99 4.36
N SER A 68 -2.48 -5.65 5.45
CA SER A 68 -2.44 -4.30 5.99
C SER A 68 -1.88 -3.27 4.98
N VAL A 69 -0.80 -3.60 4.27
CA VAL A 69 -0.24 -2.71 3.24
C VAL A 69 -1.17 -2.57 2.04
N GLU A 70 -1.83 -3.63 1.60
CA GLU A 70 -2.79 -3.55 0.49
C GLU A 70 -4.06 -2.77 0.88
N LEU A 71 -4.52 -2.84 2.15
CA LEU A 71 -5.59 -1.98 2.68
C LEU A 71 -5.18 -0.51 2.66
N MET A 72 -3.96 -0.19 3.12
CA MET A 72 -3.40 1.16 3.05
C MET A 72 -3.27 1.67 1.61
N HIS A 73 -2.83 0.83 0.69
CA HIS A 73 -2.79 1.19 -0.72
C HIS A 73 -4.18 1.41 -1.30
N THR A 74 -5.16 0.60 -0.89
CA THR A 74 -6.52 0.72 -1.41
C THR A 74 -7.20 2.00 -0.93
N TYR A 75 -7.05 2.37 0.35
CA TYR A 75 -7.61 3.63 0.83
C TYR A 75 -7.06 4.82 0.06
N SER A 76 -5.74 4.84 -0.22
CA SER A 76 -5.15 5.94 -0.96
C SER A 76 -5.73 6.06 -2.37
N LEU A 77 -5.95 4.94 -3.07
CA LEU A 77 -6.58 4.96 -4.38
C LEU A 77 -8.03 5.44 -4.36
N ILE A 78 -8.82 5.05 -3.32
CA ILE A 78 -10.20 5.54 -3.18
C ILE A 78 -10.21 7.05 -3.00
N HIS A 79 -9.31 7.59 -2.17
CA HIS A 79 -9.24 9.03 -1.91
C HIS A 79 -8.66 9.79 -3.11
N ASP A 80 -7.66 9.24 -3.78
CA ASP A 80 -7.08 9.83 -4.99
C ASP A 80 -8.14 9.99 -6.10
N ASP A 81 -9.05 9.02 -6.26
CA ASP A 81 -10.09 9.04 -7.28
C ASP A 81 -11.21 10.07 -7.03
N LEU A 82 -11.31 10.67 -5.84
CA LEU A 82 -12.39 11.62 -5.50
C LEU A 82 -12.41 12.85 -6.41
N PRO A 83 -13.61 13.47 -6.63
CA PRO A 83 -13.73 14.68 -7.46
C PRO A 83 -12.93 15.89 -6.98
N CYS A 84 -12.55 15.92 -5.69
CA CYS A 84 -11.69 16.97 -5.13
C CYS A 84 -10.19 16.64 -5.22
N MET A 85 -9.84 15.51 -5.83
CA MET A 85 -8.49 15.01 -6.03
C MET A 85 -8.23 14.82 -7.53
N ASP A 86 -8.01 13.59 -8.01
CA ASP A 86 -7.70 13.29 -9.41
C ASP A 86 -8.99 13.22 -10.31
N ASP A 87 -10.21 13.19 -9.71
CA ASP A 87 -11.51 13.08 -10.36
C ASP A 87 -11.62 11.91 -11.34
N ASP A 88 -11.07 10.77 -10.97
CA ASP A 88 -11.05 9.58 -11.82
C ASP A 88 -12.35 8.79 -11.72
N ASN A 89 -13.06 8.66 -12.84
CA ASN A 89 -14.31 7.91 -12.91
C ASN A 89 -14.12 6.38 -13.02
N LEU A 90 -12.94 5.93 -13.37
CA LEU A 90 -12.62 4.50 -13.55
C LEU A 90 -11.32 4.13 -12.82
N ARG A 91 -11.35 3.01 -12.10
CA ARG A 91 -10.17 2.40 -11.49
C ARG A 91 -10.09 0.91 -11.83
N ARG A 92 -8.98 0.48 -12.41
CA ARG A 92 -8.75 -0.94 -12.80
C ARG A 92 -9.86 -1.50 -13.72
N GLY A 93 -10.43 -0.66 -14.59
CA GLY A 93 -11.48 -1.01 -15.54
C GLY A 93 -12.89 -1.11 -14.95
N GLN A 94 -13.09 -0.67 -13.70
CA GLN A 94 -14.39 -0.58 -13.03
C GLN A 94 -14.65 0.87 -12.62
N PRO A 95 -15.92 1.28 -12.39
CA PRO A 95 -16.22 2.58 -11.79
C PRO A 95 -15.43 2.78 -10.50
N SER A 96 -14.89 3.99 -10.30
CA SER A 96 -14.23 4.32 -9.04
C SER A 96 -15.22 4.28 -7.87
N ASN A 97 -14.72 4.20 -6.66
CA ASN A 97 -15.56 3.98 -5.49
C ASN A 97 -16.62 5.08 -5.31
N HIS A 98 -16.25 6.36 -5.53
CA HIS A 98 -17.17 7.48 -5.40
C HIS A 98 -18.26 7.48 -6.49
N VAL A 99 -17.97 6.96 -7.68
CA VAL A 99 -18.99 6.80 -8.74
C VAL A 99 -19.99 5.69 -8.38
N GLN A 100 -19.51 4.60 -7.79
CA GLN A 100 -20.33 3.43 -7.45
C GLN A 100 -21.17 3.66 -6.18
N TYR A 101 -20.61 4.27 -5.14
CA TYR A 101 -21.21 4.36 -3.80
C TYR A 101 -21.47 5.80 -3.33
N GLY A 102 -21.05 6.81 -4.10
CA GLY A 102 -21.12 8.23 -3.74
C GLY A 102 -19.92 8.70 -2.92
N GLU A 103 -19.62 10.01 -3.01
CA GLU A 103 -18.43 10.64 -2.42
C GLU A 103 -18.29 10.40 -0.91
N ALA A 104 -19.39 10.60 -0.15
CA ALA A 104 -19.37 10.42 1.30
C ALA A 104 -19.00 8.99 1.71
N ASN A 105 -19.55 7.97 1.02
CA ASN A 105 -19.22 6.58 1.29
C ASN A 105 -17.78 6.26 0.87
N ALA A 106 -17.28 6.84 -0.21
CA ALA A 106 -15.90 6.67 -0.64
C ALA A 106 -14.91 7.23 0.41
N VAL A 107 -15.16 8.44 0.92
CA VAL A 107 -14.35 9.03 2.01
C VAL A 107 -14.34 8.10 3.23
N LEU A 108 -15.53 7.72 3.72
CA LEU A 108 -15.66 6.86 4.90
C LEU A 108 -15.07 5.47 4.72
N SER A 109 -15.16 4.90 3.52
CA SER A 109 -14.56 3.61 3.19
C SER A 109 -13.03 3.68 3.20
N GLY A 110 -12.44 4.76 2.69
CA GLY A 110 -11.01 5.00 2.78
C GLY A 110 -10.53 5.13 4.22
N ASP A 111 -11.23 5.92 5.04
CA ASP A 111 -10.94 6.07 6.47
C ASP A 111 -11.03 4.73 7.22
N ALA A 112 -12.08 3.94 6.94
CA ALA A 112 -12.28 2.65 7.56
C ALA A 112 -11.21 1.63 7.15
N LEU A 113 -10.79 1.60 5.87
CA LEU A 113 -9.69 0.75 5.40
C LEU A 113 -8.36 1.11 6.07
N GLN A 114 -8.10 2.40 6.28
CA GLN A 114 -6.90 2.84 7.00
C GLN A 114 -6.91 2.38 8.47
N ALA A 115 -8.05 2.49 9.16
CA ALA A 115 -8.22 2.01 10.52
C ALA A 115 -8.05 0.48 10.59
N LEU A 116 -8.73 -0.26 9.70
CA LEU A 116 -8.66 -1.73 9.60
C LEU A 116 -7.23 -2.23 9.35
N ALA A 117 -6.43 -1.50 8.56
CA ALA A 117 -5.05 -1.86 8.31
C ALA A 117 -4.20 -1.93 9.59
N TYR A 118 -4.46 -1.08 10.58
CA TYR A 118 -3.80 -1.14 11.88
C TYR A 118 -4.43 -2.18 12.80
N GLU A 119 -5.76 -2.30 12.77
CA GLU A 119 -6.52 -3.25 13.58
C GLU A 119 -6.05 -4.68 13.35
N ILE A 120 -5.95 -5.13 12.09
CA ILE A 120 -5.49 -6.49 11.77
C ILE A 120 -4.05 -6.77 12.24
N ILE A 121 -3.17 -5.76 12.33
CA ILE A 121 -1.82 -5.92 12.92
C ILE A 121 -1.93 -6.12 14.43
N CYS A 122 -2.78 -5.33 15.10
CA CYS A 122 -3.00 -5.45 16.54
C CYS A 122 -3.57 -6.82 16.92
N ASP A 123 -4.44 -7.36 16.10
CA ASP A 123 -5.13 -8.64 16.34
C ASP A 123 -4.32 -9.88 15.92
N ASP A 124 -3.15 -9.72 15.30
CA ASP A 124 -2.30 -10.85 14.95
C ASP A 124 -1.81 -11.56 16.21
N GLU A 125 -2.16 -12.84 16.37
CA GLU A 125 -1.84 -13.63 17.57
C GLU A 125 -0.40 -14.16 17.59
N ASP A 126 0.27 -14.18 16.44
CA ASP A 126 1.62 -14.75 16.30
C ASP A 126 2.73 -13.70 16.53
N MET A 127 2.44 -12.39 16.29
CA MET A 127 3.40 -11.31 16.52
C MET A 127 3.46 -10.88 17.99
N GLN A 128 4.69 -10.64 18.47
CA GLN A 128 4.89 -10.04 19.79
C GLN A 128 4.49 -8.55 19.79
N SER A 129 4.18 -7.99 20.98
CA SER A 129 3.72 -6.60 21.11
C SER A 129 4.72 -5.60 20.52
N GLU A 130 6.02 -5.82 20.70
CA GLU A 130 7.08 -4.98 20.15
C GLU A 130 7.13 -5.03 18.62
N GLU A 131 6.86 -6.20 18.03
CA GLU A 131 6.80 -6.41 16.59
C GLU A 131 5.59 -5.67 15.97
N LYS A 132 4.41 -5.76 16.62
CA LYS A 132 3.21 -5.03 16.22
C LYS A 132 3.45 -3.51 16.26
N VAL A 133 4.01 -2.99 17.35
CA VAL A 133 4.33 -1.56 17.48
C VAL A 133 5.34 -1.13 16.41
N HIS A 134 6.33 -1.97 16.11
CA HIS A 134 7.31 -1.68 15.05
C HIS A 134 6.65 -1.66 13.67
N ALA A 135 5.80 -2.63 13.36
CA ALA A 135 5.05 -2.69 12.10
C ALA A 135 4.15 -1.47 11.90
N ILE A 136 3.36 -1.12 12.93
CA ILE A 136 2.49 0.07 12.91
C ILE A 136 3.32 1.34 12.71
N LYS A 137 4.47 1.48 13.38
CA LYS A 137 5.36 2.63 13.22
C LYS A 137 5.94 2.74 11.80
N LEU A 138 6.36 1.63 11.20
CA LEU A 138 6.85 1.62 9.81
C LEU A 138 5.74 2.05 8.85
N LEU A 139 4.56 1.45 8.96
CA LEU A 139 3.43 1.72 8.09
C LEU A 139 2.91 3.15 8.23
N SER A 140 2.72 3.63 9.46
CA SER A 140 2.25 5.00 9.72
C SER A 140 3.25 6.07 9.23
N ASN A 141 4.55 5.82 9.33
CA ASN A 141 5.56 6.73 8.78
C ASN A 141 5.56 6.74 7.26
N ALA A 142 5.38 5.56 6.62
CA ALA A 142 5.36 5.45 5.17
C ALA A 142 4.11 6.09 4.55
N CYS A 143 2.96 5.98 5.20
CA CYS A 143 1.69 6.52 4.70
C CYS A 143 1.40 7.96 5.15
N GLY A 144 1.93 8.37 6.31
CA GLY A 144 1.55 9.60 7.00
C GLY A 144 2.13 10.89 6.41
N LYS A 145 2.16 11.93 7.28
CA LYS A 145 2.55 13.33 6.97
C LYS A 145 3.96 13.52 6.40
N THR A 146 4.81 12.53 6.43
CA THR A 146 6.18 12.55 5.88
C THR A 146 6.40 11.49 4.81
N GLY A 147 5.33 10.81 4.40
CA GLY A 147 5.33 9.74 3.41
C GLY A 147 4.31 9.98 2.31
N MET A 148 3.48 8.97 2.01
CA MET A 148 2.55 8.93 0.90
C MET A 148 1.58 10.12 0.86
N ILE A 149 0.95 10.48 2.00
CA ILE A 149 0.04 11.64 2.07
C ILE A 149 0.78 12.94 1.72
N TYR A 150 2.04 13.11 2.16
CA TYR A 150 2.81 14.29 1.80
C TYR A 150 3.21 14.27 0.31
N GLY A 151 3.46 13.09 -0.23
CA GLY A 151 3.68 12.91 -1.68
C GLY A 151 2.46 13.34 -2.49
N GLN A 152 1.28 12.88 -2.11
CA GLN A 152 0.02 13.27 -2.75
C GLN A 152 -0.25 14.78 -2.64
N TYR A 153 0.00 15.38 -1.47
CA TYR A 153 -0.10 16.84 -1.31
C TYR A 153 0.82 17.60 -2.28
N LEU A 154 2.06 17.14 -2.44
CA LEU A 154 2.99 17.77 -3.39
C LEU A 154 2.55 17.58 -4.85
N ASP A 155 1.99 16.43 -5.19
CA ASP A 155 1.47 16.12 -6.50
C ASP A 155 0.38 17.12 -6.90
N ILE A 156 -0.67 17.23 -6.08
CA ILE A 156 -1.77 18.19 -6.28
C ILE A 156 -1.27 19.64 -6.35
N LEU A 157 -0.30 20.01 -5.49
CA LEU A 157 0.26 21.36 -5.47
C LEU A 157 0.94 21.74 -6.80
N HIS A 158 1.52 20.75 -7.46
CA HIS A 158 2.29 20.96 -8.70
C HIS A 158 1.51 20.62 -9.97
N GLU A 159 0.40 19.91 -9.90
CA GLU A 159 -0.44 19.53 -11.04
C GLU A 159 -0.85 20.74 -11.90
N ASN A 160 -1.21 21.84 -11.28
CA ASN A 160 -1.61 23.07 -11.95
C ASN A 160 -0.46 24.07 -12.20
N ASN A 161 0.81 23.67 -11.97
CA ASN A 161 1.97 24.55 -12.03
C ASN A 161 3.21 23.89 -12.65
N LEU A 162 3.02 23.24 -13.80
CA LEU A 162 4.02 22.43 -14.50
C LEU A 162 5.32 23.19 -14.83
N GLU A 163 5.24 24.54 -15.01
CA GLU A 163 6.41 25.37 -15.31
C GLU A 163 7.46 25.40 -14.18
N ASN A 164 7.06 25.04 -12.96
CA ASN A 164 7.94 25.04 -11.79
C ASN A 164 8.38 23.63 -11.35
N ILE A 165 8.01 22.59 -12.09
CA ILE A 165 8.44 21.23 -11.81
C ILE A 165 9.83 21.02 -12.41
N ASN A 166 10.81 20.78 -11.56
CA ASN A 166 12.11 20.27 -11.95
C ASN A 166 12.23 18.77 -11.61
N GLN A 167 13.27 18.12 -12.11
CA GLN A 167 13.50 16.71 -11.89
C GLN A 167 13.56 16.34 -10.40
N ASP A 168 14.17 17.18 -9.55
CA ASP A 168 14.30 16.91 -8.11
C ASP A 168 12.93 16.88 -7.42
N ILE A 169 12.02 17.78 -7.80
CA ILE A 169 10.65 17.83 -7.27
C ILE A 169 9.88 16.59 -7.71
N LEU A 170 9.95 16.22 -8.99
CA LEU A 170 9.30 15.04 -9.52
C LEU A 170 9.79 13.76 -8.82
N GLU A 171 11.10 13.56 -8.72
CA GLU A 171 11.69 12.45 -7.99
C GLU A 171 11.24 12.40 -6.52
N LYS A 172 11.12 13.57 -5.88
CA LYS A 172 10.61 13.67 -4.51
C LYS A 172 9.14 13.23 -4.40
N ILE A 173 8.27 13.68 -5.31
CA ILE A 173 6.86 13.28 -5.37
C ILE A 173 6.77 11.76 -5.54
N HIS A 174 7.45 11.21 -6.53
CA HIS A 174 7.48 9.78 -6.83
C HIS A 174 7.97 8.94 -5.64
N ASN A 175 9.06 9.37 -5.01
CA ASN A 175 9.60 8.67 -3.85
C ASN A 175 8.61 8.69 -2.68
N LEU A 176 7.94 9.80 -2.42
CA LEU A 176 7.01 9.93 -1.31
C LEU A 176 5.66 9.23 -1.60
N LYS A 177 5.03 9.51 -2.76
CA LYS A 177 3.71 8.97 -3.12
C LYS A 177 3.76 7.44 -3.29
N THR A 178 4.81 6.92 -3.93
CA THR A 178 4.92 5.50 -4.30
C THR A 178 6.07 4.77 -3.59
N GLY A 179 7.27 5.35 -3.60
CA GLY A 179 8.49 4.70 -3.13
C GLY A 179 8.47 4.35 -1.64
N ARG A 180 7.92 5.23 -0.79
CA ARG A 180 7.87 5.03 0.68
C ARG A 180 7.09 3.79 1.08
N LEU A 181 5.96 3.51 0.43
CA LEU A 181 5.16 2.33 0.75
C LEU A 181 5.81 1.05 0.19
N ILE A 182 6.53 1.12 -0.92
CA ILE A 182 7.34 0.01 -1.45
C ILE A 182 8.50 -0.32 -0.51
N GLU A 183 9.26 0.68 -0.05
CA GLU A 183 10.33 0.51 0.93
C GLU A 183 9.78 -0.10 2.24
N CYS A 184 8.65 0.44 2.71
CA CYS A 184 7.95 -0.06 3.89
C CYS A 184 7.56 -1.55 3.74
N SER A 185 7.03 -1.95 2.59
CA SER A 185 6.67 -3.35 2.32
C SER A 185 7.85 -4.29 2.53
N ILE A 186 9.01 -3.96 1.99
CA ILE A 186 10.22 -4.77 2.17
C ILE A 186 10.64 -4.82 3.64
N MET A 187 10.58 -3.69 4.35
CA MET A 187 10.98 -3.63 5.76
C MET A 187 10.00 -4.34 6.69
N LEU A 188 8.71 -4.37 6.35
CA LEU A 188 7.71 -5.14 7.11
C LEU A 188 7.98 -6.65 7.06
N GLY A 189 8.44 -7.19 5.93
CA GLY A 189 8.86 -8.59 5.85
C GLY A 189 10.09 -8.94 6.71
N GLN A 190 10.76 -7.93 7.30
CA GLN A 190 11.90 -8.10 8.18
C GLN A 190 11.57 -7.90 9.66
N ILE A 191 10.30 -7.78 10.02
CA ILE A 191 9.88 -7.65 11.44
C ILE A 191 10.34 -8.89 12.23
N GLY A 192 10.80 -8.67 13.46
CA GLY A 192 11.29 -9.72 14.35
C GLY A 192 12.67 -10.27 13.98
N ASN A 193 13.32 -9.72 12.98
CA ASN A 193 14.59 -10.20 12.46
C ASN A 193 15.79 -9.41 13.01
N ASP A 194 16.77 -10.13 13.54
CA ASP A 194 18.08 -9.61 13.97
C ASP A 194 19.09 -9.48 12.80
N SER A 195 18.58 -9.14 11.61
CA SER A 195 19.46 -8.96 10.45
C SER A 195 20.51 -7.89 10.69
N SER A 196 21.71 -8.10 10.14
CA SER A 196 22.81 -7.14 10.26
C SER A 196 22.38 -5.76 9.69
N LYS A 197 22.92 -4.68 10.24
CA LYS A 197 22.71 -3.33 9.71
C LYS A 197 22.97 -3.26 8.20
N ARG A 198 24.00 -3.97 7.72
CA ARG A 198 24.32 -4.05 6.28
C ARG A 198 23.18 -4.65 5.47
N THR A 199 22.55 -5.73 5.94
CA THR A 199 21.38 -6.35 5.27
C THR A 199 20.21 -5.38 5.23
N GLN A 200 19.91 -4.71 6.33
CA GLN A 200 18.84 -3.71 6.41
C GLN A 200 19.09 -2.54 5.45
N ASP A 201 20.34 -2.05 5.37
CA ASP A 201 20.70 -0.95 4.46
C ASP A 201 20.57 -1.37 2.99
N LEU A 202 20.98 -2.61 2.64
CA LEU A 202 20.81 -3.17 1.29
C LEU A 202 19.34 -3.33 0.90
N LEU A 203 18.50 -3.82 1.82
CA LEU A 203 17.05 -3.96 1.59
C LEU A 203 16.37 -2.60 1.39
N LYS A 204 16.74 -1.58 2.15
CA LYS A 204 16.26 -0.21 1.95
C LYS A 204 16.69 0.35 0.60
N GLU A 205 17.96 0.16 0.23
CA GLU A 205 18.48 0.60 -1.08
C GLU A 205 17.74 -0.11 -2.22
N PHE A 206 17.52 -1.41 -2.10
CA PHE A 206 16.73 -2.19 -3.05
C PHE A 206 15.30 -1.64 -3.18
N GLY A 207 14.63 -1.37 -2.04
CA GLY A 207 13.28 -0.81 -2.02
C GLY A 207 13.18 0.54 -2.74
N LYS A 208 14.17 1.43 -2.53
CA LYS A 208 14.24 2.72 -3.24
C LYS A 208 14.39 2.54 -4.75
N LYS A 209 15.26 1.62 -5.18
CA LYS A 209 15.46 1.35 -6.62
C LYS A 209 14.24 0.74 -7.28
N ILE A 210 13.56 -0.18 -6.61
CA ILE A 210 12.29 -0.77 -7.12
C ILE A 210 11.20 0.31 -7.19
N GLY A 211 11.07 1.16 -6.18
CA GLY A 211 10.11 2.26 -6.18
C GLY A 211 10.33 3.22 -7.34
N LEU A 212 11.58 3.59 -7.60
CA LEU A 212 11.93 4.44 -8.75
C LEU A 212 11.63 3.75 -10.08
N ALA A 213 12.03 2.48 -10.24
CA ALA A 213 11.77 1.72 -11.47
C ALA A 213 10.27 1.56 -11.75
N PHE A 214 9.47 1.38 -10.69
CA PHE A 214 8.02 1.28 -10.80
C PHE A 214 7.43 2.58 -11.37
N GLN A 215 7.85 3.72 -10.82
CA GLN A 215 7.36 5.03 -11.25
C GLN A 215 7.77 5.36 -12.70
N ILE A 216 9.04 5.12 -13.05
CA ILE A 216 9.50 5.32 -14.44
C ILE A 216 8.68 4.47 -15.43
N THR A 217 8.29 3.25 -15.00
CA THR A 217 7.47 2.38 -15.84
C THR A 217 6.05 2.92 -16.00
N ASP A 218 5.45 3.42 -14.91
CA ASP A 218 4.12 4.04 -14.95
C ASP A 218 4.13 5.28 -15.84
N ASP A 219 5.10 6.18 -15.70
CA ASP A 219 5.24 7.39 -16.54
C ASP A 219 5.39 7.06 -18.05
N ILE A 220 6.10 5.96 -18.39
CA ILE A 220 6.23 5.51 -19.78
C ILE A 220 4.90 4.96 -20.31
N LEU A 221 4.15 4.23 -19.48
CA LEU A 221 2.87 3.64 -19.90
C LEU A 221 1.77 4.69 -20.06
N ASP A 222 1.84 5.81 -19.36
CA ASP A 222 0.88 6.90 -19.47
C ASP A 222 1.01 7.71 -20.79
N VAL A 223 2.15 7.60 -21.48
CA VAL A 223 2.41 8.31 -22.76
C VAL A 223 2.46 7.39 -23.97
N THR A 224 2.26 6.06 -23.80
CA THR A 224 2.27 5.06 -24.90
C THR A 224 0.91 4.42 -25.10
#